data_1569d39bd761bb44a5212a9a95799675
#
_entry.id   1569d39bd761bb44a5212a9a95799675
#
_cell.length_a   1.000
_cell.length_b   1.000
_cell.length_c   1.000
_cell.angle_alpha   90.00
_cell.angle_beta   90.00
_cell.angle_gamma   90.00
#
_symmetry.space_group_name_H-M   'P 1'
#
loop_
_entity.id
_entity.type
_entity.pdbx_description
1 polymer ?
#
loop_
_entity_poly.entity_id
_entity_poly.type
_entity_poly.pdbx_seq_one_letter_code
_entity_poly.pdbx_strand_id
1 'polypeptide(L)'
;KTLPTELSESDDSFYRIAKAFGYRSKNDAAWHNFNSASTFSSTAYAGVTELFGRLGLEHSMNAYADHGATPLVYSMFDIKYILSNKELTDTTTLELVGTADDEYLYHAKYTLPLGYMVSSTINDDWNYKNSNPFSVQNDFVQENTGISSLFTTIDFNNNDKGGITIDVEKDEHVYVYIGNKSVKTAKVTIDESNENFAGINHGRIIDLGWQTAGTLIKIADKDGEEALNAYVYTMNADKFIEAYNILNTQGLDVTAYSDTKISGTIHVNEAGILMLSIPYDPSWTLKVNGVKTEITEIAEALIGVELEPGDYTIELSFTPRGFKPGIMITFTSVVILFIIYCFYRKEAGKGFLPFTKAKGIQDNSSESTAKAASDSDSSISCTNAVANDNSIADNNAVTDNGSAAGNDVSPDYTSSDI
;
A
#
# COMPACT_ATOMS: atom_id res chain seq x y z
N LYS A 1 -5.84 18.83 -10.99
CA LYS A 1 -5.06 18.08 -10.00
C LYS A 1 -5.97 17.00 -9.40
N THR A 2 -5.42 15.87 -9.01
CA THR A 2 -6.16 14.84 -8.26
C THR A 2 -6.13 15.16 -6.77
N LEU A 3 -7.14 14.73 -6.01
CA LEU A 3 -7.20 14.95 -4.55
C LEU A 3 -5.91 14.48 -3.82
N PRO A 4 -5.30 13.32 -4.13
CA PRO A 4 -4.03 12.94 -3.52
C PRO A 4 -2.87 13.90 -3.81
N THR A 5 -2.84 14.53 -4.99
CA THR A 5 -1.80 15.51 -5.34
C THR A 5 -1.96 16.82 -4.56
N GLU A 6 -3.20 17.28 -4.37
CA GLU A 6 -3.48 18.47 -3.57
C GLU A 6 -3.16 18.24 -2.10
N LEU A 7 -3.46 17.03 -1.60
CA LEU A 7 -3.14 16.63 -0.25
C LEU A 7 -1.62 16.66 0.01
N SER A 8 -0.82 16.12 -0.91
CA SER A 8 0.65 16.10 -0.76
C SER A 8 1.31 17.49 -0.76
N GLU A 9 0.59 18.53 -1.20
CA GLU A 9 1.03 19.94 -1.12
C GLU A 9 0.66 20.59 0.21
N SER A 10 -0.27 20.01 0.97
CA SER A 10 -0.82 20.58 2.21
C SER A 10 -0.41 19.83 3.48
N ASP A 11 0.04 18.60 3.36
CA ASP A 11 0.45 17.74 4.48
C ASP A 11 1.77 17.02 4.16
N ASP A 12 2.86 17.44 4.82
CA ASP A 12 4.23 16.88 4.68
C ASP A 12 4.50 15.76 5.68
N SER A 13 3.56 15.43 6.57
CA SER A 13 3.70 14.32 7.52
C SER A 13 3.70 12.97 6.78
N PHE A 14 4.19 11.93 7.44
CA PHE A 14 3.93 10.59 6.94
C PHE A 14 2.46 10.24 7.14
N TYR A 15 1.81 9.70 6.13
CA TYR A 15 0.43 9.18 6.18
C TYR A 15 0.19 8.16 5.07
N ARG A 16 -0.88 7.36 5.22
CA ARG A 16 -1.43 6.50 4.17
C ARG A 16 -2.81 6.95 3.75
N ILE A 17 -3.15 6.65 2.49
CA ILE A 17 -4.48 6.87 1.91
C ILE A 17 -5.10 5.49 1.64
N ALA A 18 -6.32 5.26 2.14
CA ALA A 18 -7.17 4.14 1.75
C ALA A 18 -8.11 4.53 0.61
N LYS A 19 -8.55 3.53 -0.17
CA LYS A 19 -9.62 3.67 -1.15
C LYS A 19 -10.83 2.87 -0.71
N ALA A 20 -11.94 3.52 -0.39
CA ALA A 20 -13.20 2.88 -0.01
C ALA A 20 -13.97 2.27 -1.20
N PHE A 21 -13.42 2.31 -2.41
CA PHE A 21 -14.01 1.74 -3.63
C PHE A 21 -13.00 0.86 -4.38
N GLY A 22 -13.48 0.11 -5.38
CA GLY A 22 -12.67 -0.89 -6.06
C GLY A 22 -11.33 -0.39 -6.58
N TYR A 23 -10.27 -1.11 -6.27
CA TYR A 23 -8.95 -0.92 -6.86
C TYR A 23 -8.94 -1.44 -8.31
N ARG A 24 -8.29 -0.70 -9.20
CA ARG A 24 -7.93 -1.22 -10.52
C ARG A 24 -6.85 -2.30 -10.36
N SER A 25 -5.92 -2.05 -9.48
CA SER A 25 -4.96 -3.04 -8.98
C SER A 25 -4.64 -2.74 -7.52
N LYS A 26 -4.18 -3.72 -6.73
CA LYS A 26 -3.75 -3.48 -5.35
C LYS A 26 -2.52 -2.56 -5.24
N ASN A 27 -1.91 -2.19 -6.37
CA ASN A 27 -0.78 -1.28 -6.47
C ASN A 27 -1.17 0.11 -7.03
N ASP A 28 -2.44 0.50 -6.97
CA ASP A 28 -2.91 1.82 -7.42
C ASP A 28 -2.12 2.96 -6.76
N ALA A 29 -1.74 2.80 -5.48
CA ALA A 29 -0.93 3.76 -4.76
C ALA A 29 0.40 4.08 -5.45
N ALA A 30 1.09 3.05 -5.97
CA ALA A 30 2.34 3.22 -6.73
C ALA A 30 2.11 3.96 -8.07
N TRP A 31 0.94 3.79 -8.71
CA TRP A 31 0.58 4.51 -9.93
C TRP A 31 0.29 5.99 -9.68
N HIS A 32 -0.29 6.30 -8.52
CA HIS A 32 -0.74 7.65 -8.18
C HIS A 32 0.18 8.36 -7.18
N ASN A 33 1.32 7.74 -6.84
CA ASN A 33 2.38 8.27 -5.97
C ASN A 33 1.87 8.72 -4.58
N PHE A 34 1.17 7.81 -3.89
CA PHE A 34 0.81 7.98 -2.49
C PHE A 34 1.11 6.71 -1.68
N ASN A 35 1.24 6.82 -0.35
CA ASN A 35 1.43 5.66 0.52
C ASN A 35 0.09 4.97 0.77
N SER A 36 0.06 3.65 0.78
CA SER A 36 -1.12 2.83 1.09
C SER A 36 -0.74 1.61 1.92
N ALA A 37 -1.72 1.04 2.61
CA ALA A 37 -1.59 -0.26 3.24
C ALA A 37 -1.86 -1.42 2.28
N SER A 38 -2.20 -1.14 1.02
CA SER A 38 -2.57 -2.15 0.01
C SER A 38 -1.41 -2.48 -0.92
N THR A 39 -1.24 -3.77 -1.25
CA THR A 39 -0.23 -4.21 -2.23
C THR A 39 -0.58 -5.54 -2.89
N PHE A 40 -0.05 -5.72 -4.09
CA PHE A 40 0.11 -7.02 -4.75
C PHE A 40 1.59 -7.23 -5.04
N SER A 41 2.15 -8.33 -4.56
CA SER A 41 3.53 -8.71 -4.83
C SER A 41 3.69 -10.22 -4.77
N SER A 42 4.34 -10.81 -5.78
CA SER A 42 4.69 -12.24 -5.78
C SER A 42 5.59 -12.65 -4.60
N THR A 43 6.17 -11.67 -3.91
CA THR A 43 7.01 -11.84 -2.73
C THR A 43 6.39 -11.22 -1.48
N ALA A 44 5.06 -11.04 -1.46
CA ALA A 44 4.35 -10.57 -0.27
C ALA A 44 4.63 -11.49 0.92
N TYR A 45 4.88 -10.91 2.08
CA TYR A 45 5.16 -11.68 3.29
C TYR A 45 3.87 -12.33 3.80
N ALA A 46 3.90 -13.66 3.98
CA ALA A 46 2.70 -14.44 4.31
C ALA A 46 2.05 -13.99 5.63
N GLY A 47 2.85 -13.65 6.65
CA GLY A 47 2.34 -13.16 7.93
C GLY A 47 1.49 -11.91 7.80
N VAL A 48 1.90 -10.97 6.93
CA VAL A 48 1.14 -9.74 6.68
C VAL A 48 -0.19 -10.04 6.00
N THR A 49 -0.21 -10.91 4.98
CA THR A 49 -1.47 -11.28 4.31
C THR A 49 -2.41 -12.00 5.27
N GLU A 50 -1.89 -12.81 6.18
CA GLU A 50 -2.67 -13.49 7.21
C GLU A 50 -3.22 -12.51 8.23
N LEU A 51 -2.40 -11.60 8.78
CA LEU A 51 -2.84 -10.60 9.74
C LEU A 51 -3.96 -9.72 9.16
N PHE A 52 -3.83 -9.28 7.90
CA PHE A 52 -4.88 -8.52 7.23
C PHE A 52 -6.20 -9.30 7.18
N GLY A 53 -6.14 -10.58 6.82
CA GLY A 53 -7.33 -11.43 6.84
C GLY A 53 -7.93 -11.62 8.24
N ARG A 54 -7.10 -11.73 9.27
CA ARG A 54 -7.55 -11.83 10.66
C ARG A 54 -8.18 -10.54 11.20
N LEU A 55 -7.72 -9.40 10.71
CA LEU A 55 -8.32 -8.10 11.00
C LEU A 55 -9.60 -7.81 10.20
N GLY A 56 -9.98 -8.69 9.25
CA GLY A 56 -11.17 -8.52 8.43
C GLY A 56 -10.94 -7.64 7.19
N LEU A 57 -9.73 -7.65 6.67
CA LEU A 57 -9.33 -6.94 5.46
C LEU A 57 -9.25 -7.90 4.27
N GLU A 58 -9.46 -7.36 3.08
CA GLU A 58 -9.34 -8.13 1.84
C GLU A 58 -7.91 -8.67 1.68
N HIS A 59 -7.78 -10.00 1.52
CA HIS A 59 -6.50 -10.67 1.41
C HIS A 59 -6.54 -11.88 0.46
N SER A 60 -5.37 -12.23 -0.04
CA SER A 60 -5.12 -13.46 -0.80
C SER A 60 -3.67 -13.89 -0.59
N MET A 61 -3.21 -14.98 -1.25
CA MET A 61 -1.86 -15.52 -1.05
C MET A 61 -0.74 -14.47 -1.23
N ASN A 62 -0.89 -13.54 -2.15
CA ASN A 62 0.16 -12.58 -2.54
C ASN A 62 -0.35 -11.12 -2.67
N ALA A 63 -1.51 -10.85 -2.07
CA ALA A 63 -2.10 -9.52 -2.08
C ALA A 63 -2.91 -9.27 -0.82
N TYR A 64 -2.91 -8.04 -0.37
CA TYR A 64 -3.77 -7.55 0.69
C TYR A 64 -4.18 -6.11 0.39
N ALA A 65 -5.30 -5.68 0.95
CA ALA A 65 -5.82 -4.34 0.75
C ALA A 65 -6.58 -3.86 1.99
N ASP A 66 -6.71 -2.56 2.13
CA ASP A 66 -7.43 -1.88 3.19
C ASP A 66 -8.97 -1.97 3.09
N HIS A 67 -9.50 -2.65 2.07
CA HIS A 67 -10.92 -2.93 1.96
C HIS A 67 -11.42 -3.75 3.16
N GLY A 68 -12.44 -3.26 3.83
CA GLY A 68 -12.99 -3.83 5.05
C GLY A 68 -12.40 -3.22 6.33
N ALA A 69 -11.54 -2.21 6.20
CA ALA A 69 -10.97 -1.54 7.36
C ALA A 69 -12.06 -0.82 8.18
N THR A 70 -12.02 -1.06 9.48
CA THR A 70 -12.79 -0.34 10.48
C THR A 70 -12.03 0.91 10.94
N PRO A 71 -12.66 1.85 11.67
CA PRO A 71 -11.96 2.99 12.25
C PRO A 71 -10.74 2.61 13.10
N LEU A 72 -10.81 1.48 13.84
CA LEU A 72 -9.65 0.97 14.58
C LEU A 72 -8.51 0.58 13.64
N VAL A 73 -8.80 -0.11 12.54
CA VAL A 73 -7.78 -0.54 11.56
C VAL A 73 -7.18 0.66 10.84
N TYR A 74 -7.97 1.67 10.49
CA TYR A 74 -7.43 2.93 9.97
C TYR A 74 -6.44 3.56 10.96
N SER A 75 -6.82 3.59 12.24
CA SER A 75 -5.97 4.08 13.32
C SER A 75 -4.67 3.26 13.44
N MET A 76 -4.75 1.93 13.52
CA MET A 76 -3.60 1.03 13.71
C MET A 76 -2.55 1.14 12.60
N PHE A 77 -2.97 1.40 11.36
CA PHE A 77 -2.10 1.40 10.18
C PHE A 77 -1.75 2.80 9.67
N ASP A 78 -1.95 3.86 10.45
CA ASP A 78 -1.66 5.24 10.05
C ASP A 78 -2.32 5.59 8.71
N ILE A 79 -3.57 5.14 8.54
CA ILE A 79 -4.41 5.50 7.39
C ILE A 79 -5.17 6.76 7.75
N LYS A 80 -4.58 7.89 7.41
CA LYS A 80 -5.06 9.22 7.80
C LYS A 80 -6.13 9.75 6.86
N TYR A 81 -6.13 9.31 5.61
CA TYR A 81 -7.08 9.77 4.61
C TYR A 81 -7.79 8.62 3.90
N ILE A 82 -9.06 8.81 3.58
CA ILE A 82 -9.89 7.85 2.87
C ILE A 82 -10.47 8.51 1.63
N LEU A 83 -10.16 7.96 0.46
CA LEU A 83 -10.74 8.36 -0.81
C LEU A 83 -11.96 7.50 -1.10
N SER A 84 -13.12 8.12 -1.32
CA SER A 84 -14.39 7.45 -1.59
C SER A 84 -15.04 7.99 -2.86
N ASN A 85 -15.77 7.15 -3.58
CA ASN A 85 -16.61 7.53 -4.72
C ASN A 85 -18.08 7.69 -4.33
N LYS A 86 -18.39 7.63 -3.05
CA LYS A 86 -19.71 7.91 -2.48
C LYS A 86 -19.53 8.59 -1.13
N GLU A 87 -20.55 9.31 -0.72
CA GLU A 87 -20.56 9.94 0.60
C GLU A 87 -20.58 8.88 1.70
N LEU A 88 -19.72 9.06 2.72
CA LEU A 88 -19.64 8.19 3.89
C LEU A 88 -20.44 8.79 5.04
N THR A 89 -21.16 7.94 5.77
CA THR A 89 -22.10 8.36 6.82
C THR A 89 -21.50 8.48 8.21
N ASP A 90 -20.28 7.96 8.43
CA ASP A 90 -19.59 8.07 9.72
C ASP A 90 -18.97 9.46 9.91
N THR A 91 -19.75 10.36 10.50
CA THR A 91 -19.29 11.69 10.87
C THR A 91 -18.58 11.74 12.22
N THR A 92 -18.62 10.68 13.01
CA THR A 92 -17.96 10.59 14.32
C THR A 92 -16.46 10.42 14.16
N THR A 93 -16.04 9.48 13.34
CA THR A 93 -14.61 9.15 13.15
C THR A 93 -14.00 9.78 11.88
N LEU A 94 -14.84 10.23 10.94
CA LEU A 94 -14.43 10.83 9.67
C LEU A 94 -14.83 12.30 9.56
N GLU A 95 -14.03 13.06 8.82
CA GLU A 95 -14.29 14.45 8.45
C GLU A 95 -14.08 14.62 6.95
N LEU A 96 -15.09 15.14 6.24
CA LEU A 96 -14.96 15.47 4.82
C LEU A 96 -14.04 16.69 4.66
N VAL A 97 -12.91 16.51 3.97
CA VAL A 97 -11.89 17.56 3.79
C VAL A 97 -11.70 18.00 2.34
N GLY A 98 -12.25 17.28 1.39
CA GLY A 98 -12.18 17.64 -0.03
C GLY A 98 -13.15 16.87 -0.90
N THR A 99 -13.54 17.49 -2.03
CA THR A 99 -14.34 16.86 -3.07
C THR A 99 -13.82 17.28 -4.44
N ALA A 100 -13.75 16.34 -5.38
CA ALA A 100 -13.43 16.61 -6.78
C ALA A 100 -14.21 15.64 -7.67
N ASP A 101 -14.94 16.16 -8.65
CA ASP A 101 -15.86 15.38 -9.49
C ASP A 101 -16.80 14.52 -8.62
N ASP A 102 -16.75 13.20 -8.80
CA ASP A 102 -17.54 12.23 -8.01
C ASP A 102 -16.70 11.56 -6.89
N GLU A 103 -15.58 12.16 -6.48
CA GLU A 103 -14.70 11.66 -5.43
C GLU A 103 -14.77 12.55 -4.18
N TYR A 104 -14.72 11.90 -3.02
CA TYR A 104 -14.74 12.49 -1.68
C TYR A 104 -13.46 12.10 -0.95
N LEU A 105 -12.80 13.07 -0.32
CA LEU A 105 -11.64 12.84 0.54
C LEU A 105 -12.03 13.08 1.99
N TYR A 106 -11.87 12.05 2.80
CA TYR A 106 -12.13 12.11 4.24
C TYR A 106 -10.81 12.05 5.01
N HIS A 107 -10.75 12.77 6.12
CA HIS A 107 -9.72 12.65 7.14
C HIS A 107 -10.24 11.78 8.27
N ALA A 108 -9.50 10.72 8.63
CA ALA A 108 -9.75 9.91 9.81
C ALA A 108 -9.23 10.67 11.04
N LYS A 109 -10.16 11.12 11.90
CA LYS A 109 -9.87 12.02 13.04
C LYS A 109 -8.95 11.40 14.11
N TYR A 110 -8.95 10.09 14.19
CA TYR A 110 -8.29 9.32 15.26
C TYR A 110 -7.30 8.34 14.63
N THR A 111 -6.18 8.84 14.15
CA THR A 111 -5.13 8.05 13.48
C THR A 111 -3.89 8.01 14.35
N LEU A 112 -3.45 6.82 14.73
CA LEU A 112 -2.19 6.60 15.43
C LEU A 112 -1.02 6.87 14.47
N PRO A 113 0.13 7.34 14.97
CA PRO A 113 1.31 7.52 14.13
C PRO A 113 1.85 6.19 13.62
N LEU A 114 2.80 6.23 12.68
CA LEU A 114 3.44 5.06 12.06
C LEU A 114 3.96 4.03 13.09
N GLY A 115 4.37 4.50 14.25
CA GLY A 115 4.77 3.66 15.37
C GLY A 115 4.20 4.18 16.69
N TYR A 116 3.81 3.29 17.58
CA TYR A 116 3.29 3.60 18.91
C TYR A 116 3.56 2.44 19.89
N MET A 117 3.59 2.76 21.19
CA MET A 117 3.85 1.75 22.22
C MET A 117 2.64 0.84 22.43
N VAL A 118 2.93 -0.45 22.52
CA VAL A 118 1.97 -1.52 22.85
C VAL A 118 2.51 -2.35 24.04
N SER A 119 1.66 -3.20 24.61
CA SER A 119 2.01 -4.11 25.69
C SER A 119 3.26 -4.94 25.38
N SER A 120 4.11 -5.16 26.37
CA SER A 120 5.28 -6.05 26.25
C SER A 120 4.89 -7.51 26.01
N THR A 121 3.64 -7.88 26.35
CA THR A 121 3.09 -9.24 26.19
C THR A 121 2.19 -9.38 24.98
N ILE A 122 2.18 -8.39 24.06
CA ILE A 122 1.27 -8.35 22.89
C ILE A 122 1.28 -9.63 22.07
N ASN A 123 2.45 -10.27 21.88
CA ASN A 123 2.57 -11.49 21.10
C ASN A 123 2.00 -12.73 21.80
N ASP A 124 1.92 -12.72 23.13
CA ASP A 124 1.42 -13.82 23.94
C ASP A 124 -0.10 -13.69 24.22
N ASP A 125 -0.56 -12.47 24.44
CA ASP A 125 -1.91 -12.19 24.94
C ASP A 125 -2.89 -11.74 23.84
N TRP A 126 -2.42 -11.11 22.76
CA TRP A 126 -3.28 -10.77 21.62
C TRP A 126 -3.63 -12.01 20.78
N ASN A 127 -4.87 -12.46 20.84
CA ASN A 127 -5.35 -13.59 20.05
C ASN A 127 -5.59 -13.21 18.56
N TYR A 128 -4.54 -12.76 17.87
CA TYR A 128 -4.61 -12.34 16.46
C TYR A 128 -4.91 -13.50 15.50
N LYS A 129 -4.87 -14.77 15.95
CA LYS A 129 -5.21 -15.96 15.14
C LYS A 129 -6.69 -16.34 15.17
N ASN A 130 -7.52 -15.61 15.92
CA ASN A 130 -8.96 -15.83 15.93
C ASN A 130 -9.57 -15.68 14.53
N SER A 131 -10.58 -16.49 14.20
CA SER A 131 -11.27 -16.44 12.91
C SER A 131 -12.32 -15.33 12.80
N ASN A 132 -12.74 -14.76 13.93
CA ASN A 132 -13.67 -13.63 13.98
C ASN A 132 -12.87 -12.32 14.05
N PRO A 133 -12.89 -11.49 12.99
CA PRO A 133 -12.08 -10.27 12.95
C PRO A 133 -12.45 -9.24 14.02
N PHE A 134 -13.70 -9.20 14.46
CA PHE A 134 -14.12 -8.31 15.55
C PHE A 134 -13.55 -8.74 16.90
N SER A 135 -13.42 -10.06 17.13
CA SER A 135 -12.72 -10.58 18.32
C SER A 135 -11.23 -10.22 18.28
N VAL A 136 -10.57 -10.35 17.11
CA VAL A 136 -9.16 -9.95 16.95
C VAL A 136 -8.95 -8.48 17.30
N GLN A 137 -9.84 -7.62 16.82
CA GLN A 137 -9.79 -6.18 17.07
C GLN A 137 -10.13 -5.84 18.54
N ASN A 138 -11.12 -6.52 19.13
CA ASN A 138 -11.45 -6.37 20.54
C ASN A 138 -10.28 -6.76 21.45
N ASP A 139 -9.65 -7.91 21.19
CA ASP A 139 -8.53 -8.42 21.96
C ASP A 139 -7.32 -7.47 21.86
N PHE A 140 -7.04 -6.90 20.68
CA PHE A 140 -5.99 -5.88 20.52
C PHE A 140 -6.22 -4.67 21.43
N VAL A 141 -7.43 -4.13 21.42
CA VAL A 141 -7.77 -2.95 22.25
C VAL A 141 -7.71 -3.30 23.72
N GLN A 142 -8.29 -4.42 24.12
CA GLN A 142 -8.30 -4.85 25.53
C GLN A 142 -6.88 -5.04 26.06
N GLU A 143 -6.01 -5.70 25.32
CA GLU A 143 -4.63 -5.99 25.72
C GLU A 143 -3.80 -4.71 25.90
N ASN A 144 -3.99 -3.72 25.05
CA ASN A 144 -3.18 -2.52 25.07
C ASN A 144 -3.77 -1.36 25.88
N THR A 145 -5.07 -1.40 26.21
CA THR A 145 -5.75 -0.27 26.87
C THR A 145 -6.60 -0.67 28.06
N GLY A 146 -6.85 -1.96 28.26
CA GLY A 146 -7.80 -2.47 29.26
C GLY A 146 -9.27 -2.28 28.89
N ILE A 147 -9.58 -1.66 27.75
CA ILE A 147 -10.95 -1.42 27.29
C ILE A 147 -11.50 -2.67 26.61
N SER A 148 -12.56 -3.25 27.15
CA SER A 148 -13.20 -4.43 26.59
C SER A 148 -14.43 -4.08 25.74
N SER A 149 -14.78 -4.97 24.81
CA SER A 149 -16.01 -4.88 24.02
C SER A 149 -16.10 -3.56 23.22
N LEU A 150 -15.06 -3.23 22.47
CA LEU A 150 -15.11 -2.16 21.49
C LEU A 150 -16.17 -2.45 20.42
N PHE A 151 -16.17 -3.67 19.90
CA PHE A 151 -17.22 -4.20 19.04
C PHE A 151 -18.14 -5.11 19.84
N THR A 152 -19.46 -4.90 19.70
CA THR A 152 -20.51 -5.71 20.32
C THR A 152 -21.43 -6.30 19.26
N THR A 153 -21.93 -7.51 19.49
CA THR A 153 -22.81 -8.22 18.55
C THR A 153 -24.16 -7.53 18.39
N ILE A 154 -24.67 -7.59 17.18
CA ILE A 154 -26.06 -7.27 16.85
C ILE A 154 -26.77 -8.59 16.58
N ASP A 155 -27.94 -8.80 17.16
CA ASP A 155 -28.75 -9.98 16.93
C ASP A 155 -29.31 -10.02 15.51
N PHE A 156 -29.40 -11.20 14.91
CA PHE A 156 -29.98 -11.42 13.59
C PHE A 156 -30.69 -12.76 13.50
N ASN A 157 -31.59 -12.89 12.55
CA ASN A 157 -32.32 -14.10 12.26
C ASN A 157 -31.84 -14.75 10.98
N ASN A 158 -31.63 -16.07 11.00
CA ASN A 158 -31.42 -16.84 9.77
C ASN A 158 -32.74 -17.01 9.03
N ASN A 159 -32.72 -16.92 7.69
CA ASN A 159 -33.90 -17.15 6.87
C ASN A 159 -33.85 -18.54 6.19
N ASP A 160 -34.99 -19.01 5.68
CA ASP A 160 -35.14 -20.34 5.08
C ASP A 160 -34.27 -20.57 3.83
N LYS A 161 -33.69 -19.53 3.25
CA LYS A 161 -32.84 -19.58 2.05
C LYS A 161 -31.35 -19.36 2.36
N GLY A 162 -30.96 -19.57 3.61
CA GLY A 162 -29.56 -19.48 4.02
C GLY A 162 -29.04 -18.05 4.25
N GLY A 163 -29.81 -17.01 3.94
CA GLY A 163 -29.46 -15.64 4.27
C GLY A 163 -29.77 -15.25 5.70
N ILE A 164 -29.48 -14.02 6.05
CA ILE A 164 -29.76 -13.43 7.38
C ILE A 164 -30.66 -12.21 7.26
N THR A 165 -31.34 -11.88 8.35
CA THR A 165 -32.15 -10.66 8.50
C THR A 165 -31.79 -10.01 9.81
N ILE A 166 -31.45 -8.71 9.78
CA ILE A 166 -31.11 -7.87 10.91
C ILE A 166 -32.22 -6.83 11.06
N ASP A 167 -32.84 -6.81 12.24
CA ASP A 167 -33.76 -5.77 12.65
C ASP A 167 -32.98 -4.77 13.52
N VAL A 168 -32.69 -3.59 13.00
CA VAL A 168 -31.91 -2.57 13.72
C VAL A 168 -32.74 -1.99 14.84
N GLU A 169 -32.41 -2.29 16.11
CA GLU A 169 -33.21 -1.89 17.27
C GLU A 169 -32.97 -0.43 17.72
N LYS A 170 -31.79 0.09 17.45
CA LYS A 170 -31.36 1.46 17.79
C LYS A 170 -30.50 2.04 16.70
N ASP A 171 -30.33 3.36 16.70
CA ASP A 171 -29.41 4.03 15.77
C ASP A 171 -27.99 3.58 16.04
N GLU A 172 -27.35 2.90 15.07
CA GLU A 172 -26.01 2.37 15.22
C GLU A 172 -25.31 2.11 13.88
N HIS A 173 -23.97 2.05 13.91
CA HIS A 173 -23.17 1.69 12.74
C HIS A 173 -23.08 0.17 12.63
N VAL A 174 -23.45 -0.39 11.49
CA VAL A 174 -23.54 -1.84 11.31
C VAL A 174 -22.38 -2.37 10.45
N TYR A 175 -21.66 -3.32 10.99
CA TYR A 175 -20.59 -4.06 10.32
C TYR A 175 -20.96 -5.53 10.20
N VAL A 176 -20.66 -6.14 9.05
CA VAL A 176 -20.91 -7.55 8.79
C VAL A 176 -19.67 -8.24 8.25
N TYR A 177 -19.34 -9.40 8.80
CA TYR A 177 -18.33 -10.30 8.26
C TYR A 177 -18.97 -11.65 7.91
N ILE A 178 -18.67 -12.17 6.71
CA ILE A 178 -19.14 -13.46 6.24
C ILE A 178 -17.95 -14.41 6.13
N GLY A 179 -17.92 -15.43 6.97
CA GLY A 179 -16.80 -16.36 7.06
C GLY A 179 -16.74 -17.44 5.96
N ASN A 180 -17.78 -17.54 5.11
CA ASN A 180 -17.81 -18.52 4.01
C ASN A 180 -16.85 -18.11 2.88
N LYS A 181 -15.84 -18.91 2.58
CA LYS A 181 -14.95 -18.69 1.44
C LYS A 181 -15.59 -19.01 0.07
N SER A 182 -16.70 -19.74 0.05
CA SER A 182 -17.49 -20.08 -1.14
C SER A 182 -18.37 -18.93 -1.62
N VAL A 183 -18.82 -18.05 -0.71
CA VAL A 183 -19.64 -16.87 -1.03
C VAL A 183 -18.76 -15.79 -1.64
N LYS A 184 -18.91 -15.56 -2.96
CA LYS A 184 -18.12 -14.55 -3.68
C LYS A 184 -18.73 -13.16 -3.60
N THR A 185 -20.06 -13.08 -3.60
CA THR A 185 -20.81 -11.82 -3.60
C THR A 185 -21.97 -11.91 -2.64
N ALA A 186 -22.01 -11.00 -1.67
CA ALA A 186 -23.16 -10.79 -0.81
C ALA A 186 -24.13 -9.79 -1.45
N LYS A 187 -25.40 -10.14 -1.57
CA LYS A 187 -26.47 -9.22 -1.87
C LYS A 187 -27.03 -8.69 -0.56
N VAL A 188 -26.90 -7.39 -0.35
CA VAL A 188 -27.45 -6.67 0.80
C VAL A 188 -28.67 -5.89 0.34
N THR A 189 -29.77 -5.99 1.07
CA THR A 189 -30.98 -5.22 0.87
C THR A 189 -31.25 -4.43 2.15
N ILE A 190 -31.22 -3.12 2.08
CA ILE A 190 -31.57 -2.21 3.18
C ILE A 190 -32.88 -1.56 2.81
N ASP A 191 -33.94 -1.87 3.55
CA ASP A 191 -35.32 -1.55 3.22
C ASP A 191 -35.68 -2.03 1.81
N GLU A 192 -35.72 -1.15 0.81
CA GLU A 192 -36.01 -1.49 -0.60
C GLU A 192 -34.77 -1.35 -1.51
N SER A 193 -33.65 -0.81 -1.00
CA SER A 193 -32.42 -0.60 -1.75
C SER A 193 -31.54 -1.86 -1.77
N ASN A 194 -31.01 -2.20 -2.95
CA ASN A 194 -30.14 -3.36 -3.09
C ASN A 194 -28.71 -2.95 -3.48
N GLU A 195 -27.72 -3.47 -2.77
CA GLU A 195 -26.31 -3.33 -3.10
C GLU A 195 -25.64 -4.71 -3.15
N ASN A 196 -24.67 -4.88 -4.04
CA ASN A 196 -23.88 -6.11 -4.15
C ASN A 196 -22.44 -5.86 -3.70
N PHE A 197 -21.99 -6.62 -2.72
CA PHE A 197 -20.64 -6.60 -2.21
C PHE A 197 -19.86 -7.80 -2.76
N ALA A 198 -19.04 -7.57 -3.79
CA ALA A 198 -18.19 -8.59 -4.39
C ALA A 198 -16.87 -8.79 -3.59
N GLY A 199 -16.22 -9.94 -3.82
CA GLY A 199 -14.92 -10.23 -3.18
C GLY A 199 -15.02 -10.63 -1.70
N ILE A 200 -16.21 -11.09 -1.25
CA ILE A 200 -16.44 -11.52 0.14
C ILE A 200 -15.61 -12.76 0.49
N ASN A 201 -15.39 -13.66 -0.47
CA ASN A 201 -14.52 -14.82 -0.32
C ASN A 201 -13.06 -14.48 -0.01
N HIS A 202 -12.66 -13.22 -0.15
CA HIS A 202 -11.35 -12.69 0.28
C HIS A 202 -11.35 -12.18 1.73
N GLY A 203 -12.41 -12.42 2.49
CA GLY A 203 -12.44 -12.29 3.94
C GLY A 203 -12.47 -10.86 4.46
N ARG A 204 -13.21 -9.95 3.79
CA ARG A 204 -13.35 -8.56 4.23
C ARG A 204 -14.61 -8.29 5.03
N ILE A 205 -14.54 -7.36 5.98
CA ILE A 205 -15.70 -6.78 6.63
C ILE A 205 -16.49 -5.93 5.61
N ILE A 206 -17.80 -5.99 5.68
CA ILE A 206 -18.73 -5.12 4.98
C ILE A 206 -19.17 -4.04 5.95
N ASP A 207 -18.88 -2.80 5.62
CA ASP A 207 -19.37 -1.63 6.32
C ASP A 207 -20.71 -1.21 5.70
N LEU A 208 -21.79 -1.35 6.45
CA LEU A 208 -23.15 -0.95 6.03
C LEU A 208 -23.50 0.48 6.44
N GLY A 209 -22.56 1.18 7.10
CA GLY A 209 -22.75 2.54 7.55
C GLY A 209 -23.70 2.67 8.75
N TRP A 210 -24.07 3.92 9.02
CA TRP A 210 -25.00 4.26 10.09
C TRP A 210 -26.43 3.88 9.69
N GLN A 211 -27.09 3.12 10.55
CA GLN A 211 -28.46 2.64 10.36
C GLN A 211 -29.35 3.18 11.47
N THR A 212 -30.58 3.56 11.14
CA THR A 212 -31.57 4.04 12.10
C THR A 212 -32.40 2.91 12.68
N ALA A 213 -32.93 3.10 13.87
CA ALA A 213 -33.82 2.15 14.50
C ALA A 213 -35.06 1.84 13.61
N GLY A 214 -35.38 0.57 13.45
CA GLY A 214 -36.46 0.09 12.58
C GLY A 214 -36.02 -0.23 11.15
N THR A 215 -34.77 0.04 10.76
CA THR A 215 -34.20 -0.38 9.45
C THR A 215 -34.14 -1.91 9.38
N LEU A 216 -34.64 -2.48 8.26
CA LEU A 216 -34.58 -3.91 7.97
C LEU A 216 -33.47 -4.19 6.97
N ILE A 217 -32.46 -4.97 7.39
CA ILE A 217 -31.34 -5.36 6.53
C ILE A 217 -31.44 -6.86 6.23
N LYS A 218 -31.41 -7.22 4.96
CA LYS A 218 -31.36 -8.61 4.51
C LYS A 218 -30.08 -8.88 3.74
N ILE A 219 -29.40 -9.97 4.08
CA ILE A 219 -28.13 -10.36 3.44
C ILE A 219 -28.25 -11.79 2.96
N ALA A 220 -27.87 -12.05 1.73
CA ALA A 220 -27.89 -13.39 1.12
C ALA A 220 -26.70 -13.56 0.18
N ASP A 221 -26.33 -14.81 -0.09
CA ASP A 221 -25.47 -15.14 -1.23
C ASP A 221 -26.18 -14.75 -2.52
N LYS A 222 -25.53 -13.97 -3.36
CA LYS A 222 -26.11 -13.48 -4.63
C LYS A 222 -26.31 -14.62 -5.64
N ASP A 223 -25.35 -15.54 -5.70
CA ASP A 223 -25.23 -16.54 -6.76
C ASP A 223 -25.66 -17.94 -6.32
N GLY A 224 -26.02 -18.12 -5.04
CA GLY A 224 -26.35 -19.40 -4.45
C GLY A 224 -27.39 -19.32 -3.33
N GLU A 225 -27.58 -20.45 -2.66
CA GLU A 225 -28.45 -20.60 -1.49
C GLU A 225 -27.61 -21.07 -0.28
N GLU A 226 -26.34 -20.70 -0.21
CA GLU A 226 -25.47 -21.12 0.88
C GLU A 226 -25.85 -20.42 2.17
N ALA A 227 -25.93 -21.21 3.25
CA ALA A 227 -26.16 -20.65 4.58
C ALA A 227 -24.97 -19.80 5.03
N LEU A 228 -25.22 -18.53 5.35
CA LEU A 228 -24.17 -17.58 5.72
C LEU A 228 -23.68 -17.84 7.14
N ASN A 229 -22.36 -18.03 7.28
CA ASN A 229 -21.67 -17.93 8.56
C ASN A 229 -21.35 -16.46 8.83
N ALA A 230 -22.33 -15.73 9.34
CA ALA A 230 -22.28 -14.29 9.50
C ALA A 230 -21.95 -13.88 10.94
N TYR A 231 -21.23 -12.78 11.04
CA TYR A 231 -20.92 -12.06 12.28
C TYR A 231 -21.37 -10.61 12.08
N VAL A 232 -22.30 -10.16 12.93
CA VAL A 232 -22.88 -8.80 12.83
C VAL A 232 -22.54 -8.04 14.09
N TYR A 233 -21.94 -6.86 13.93
CA TYR A 233 -21.40 -6.08 15.02
C TYR A 233 -21.64 -4.59 14.84
N THR A 234 -21.67 -3.87 15.96
CA THR A 234 -21.57 -2.41 16.03
C THR A 234 -20.32 -2.03 16.81
N MET A 235 -19.75 -0.86 16.53
CA MET A 235 -18.60 -0.30 17.24
C MET A 235 -19.06 0.77 18.22
N ASN A 236 -18.56 0.73 19.44
CA ASN A 236 -18.73 1.81 20.41
C ASN A 236 -17.71 2.92 20.14
N ALA A 237 -18.17 4.04 19.59
CA ALA A 237 -17.31 5.14 19.21
C ALA A 237 -16.60 5.81 20.41
N ASP A 238 -17.25 5.92 21.58
CA ASP A 238 -16.65 6.51 22.77
C ASP A 238 -15.49 5.65 23.27
N LYS A 239 -15.66 4.32 23.29
CA LYS A 239 -14.59 3.39 23.63
C LYS A 239 -13.44 3.42 22.62
N PHE A 240 -13.75 3.59 21.34
CA PHE A 240 -12.74 3.76 20.30
C PHE A 240 -11.89 5.01 20.54
N ILE A 241 -12.54 6.15 20.82
CA ILE A 241 -11.86 7.42 21.10
C ILE A 241 -11.03 7.31 22.39
N GLU A 242 -11.56 6.65 23.43
CA GLU A 242 -10.82 6.40 24.67
C GLU A 242 -9.57 5.53 24.41
N ALA A 243 -9.71 4.43 23.68
CA ALA A 243 -8.60 3.55 23.30
C ALA A 243 -7.54 4.28 22.49
N TYR A 244 -7.96 5.08 21.47
CA TYR A 244 -7.06 5.92 20.72
C TYR A 244 -6.29 6.89 21.62
N ASN A 245 -6.95 7.57 22.54
CA ASN A 245 -6.32 8.52 23.45
C ASN A 245 -5.23 7.85 24.31
N ILE A 246 -5.45 6.61 24.76
CA ILE A 246 -4.46 5.85 25.52
C ILE A 246 -3.27 5.50 24.63
N LEU A 247 -3.51 4.88 23.48
CA LEU A 247 -2.46 4.44 22.54
C LEU A 247 -1.64 5.60 21.96
N ASN A 248 -2.28 6.76 21.76
CA ASN A 248 -1.61 7.93 21.17
C ASN A 248 -0.72 8.70 22.16
N THR A 249 -0.64 8.29 23.42
CA THR A 249 0.19 8.96 24.43
C THR A 249 1.70 8.80 24.19
N GLN A 250 2.10 7.73 23.51
CA GLN A 250 3.50 7.37 23.25
C GLN A 250 3.66 6.96 21.79
N GLY A 251 3.66 7.95 20.91
CA GLY A 251 3.79 7.79 19.47
C GLY A 251 5.17 8.18 18.95
N LEU A 252 5.60 7.55 17.84
CA LEU A 252 6.79 7.90 17.10
C LEU A 252 6.54 9.17 16.28
N ASP A 253 7.28 10.22 16.58
CA ASP A 253 7.35 11.42 15.73
C ASP A 253 8.31 11.15 14.56
N VAL A 254 7.77 10.98 13.36
CA VAL A 254 8.54 10.70 12.14
C VAL A 254 9.15 11.99 11.64
N THR A 255 10.46 12.13 11.78
CA THR A 255 11.21 13.34 11.40
C THR A 255 11.70 13.32 9.95
N ALA A 256 11.87 12.14 9.36
CA ALA A 256 12.23 11.98 7.95
C ALA A 256 11.83 10.59 7.44
N TYR A 257 11.36 10.51 6.20
CA TYR A 257 11.04 9.25 5.54
C TYR A 257 11.35 9.27 4.05
N SER A 258 11.55 8.07 3.50
CA SER A 258 11.67 7.78 2.07
C SER A 258 11.30 6.31 1.86
N ASP A 259 11.26 5.84 0.61
CA ASP A 259 10.90 4.45 0.25
C ASP A 259 11.71 3.37 0.99
N THR A 260 12.90 3.69 1.45
CA THR A 260 13.83 2.73 2.07
C THR A 260 14.39 3.18 3.42
N LYS A 261 13.98 4.33 3.93
CA LYS A 261 14.48 4.87 5.21
C LYS A 261 13.38 5.59 5.95
N ILE A 262 13.34 5.37 7.25
CA ILE A 262 12.46 6.07 8.17
C ILE A 262 13.31 6.46 9.39
N SER A 263 13.14 7.68 9.85
CA SER A 263 13.77 8.19 11.08
C SER A 263 12.73 8.94 11.89
N GLY A 264 12.79 8.78 13.20
CA GLY A 264 11.88 9.45 14.12
C GLY A 264 12.41 9.45 15.54
N THR A 265 11.70 10.15 16.42
CA THR A 265 11.98 10.19 17.85
C THR A 265 10.75 9.78 18.65
N ILE A 266 10.98 9.18 19.81
CA ILE A 266 9.91 8.79 20.72
C ILE A 266 10.36 8.98 22.16
N HIS A 267 9.43 9.49 22.98
CA HIS A 267 9.54 9.47 24.44
C HIS A 267 8.70 8.32 25.00
N VAL A 268 9.35 7.39 25.67
CA VAL A 268 8.72 6.22 26.27
C VAL A 268 8.53 6.47 27.77
N ASN A 269 7.29 6.44 28.25
CA ASN A 269 6.96 6.63 29.67
C ASN A 269 6.96 5.30 30.44
N GLU A 270 6.48 4.22 29.77
CA GLU A 270 6.34 2.88 30.34
C GLU A 270 6.97 1.86 29.41
N ALA A 271 7.65 0.85 29.97
CA ALA A 271 8.26 -0.21 29.20
C ALA A 271 7.23 -0.98 28.35
N GLY A 272 7.60 -1.30 27.13
CA GLY A 272 6.72 -2.00 26.20
C GLY A 272 7.41 -2.25 24.85
N ILE A 273 6.62 -2.53 23.85
CA ILE A 273 7.10 -2.68 22.49
C ILE A 273 6.66 -1.50 21.65
N LEU A 274 7.61 -0.80 21.01
CA LEU A 274 7.28 0.11 19.93
C LEU A 274 6.89 -0.72 18.71
N MET A 275 5.61 -0.81 18.44
CA MET A 275 5.06 -1.44 17.23
C MET A 275 5.03 -0.41 16.10
N LEU A 276 5.57 -0.81 14.95
CA LEU A 276 5.54 -0.02 13.72
C LEU A 276 4.57 -0.67 12.74
N SER A 277 3.64 0.09 12.20
CA SER A 277 2.69 -0.39 11.17
C SER A 277 3.38 -0.62 9.82
N ILE A 278 4.56 -1.24 9.85
CA ILE A 278 5.41 -1.57 8.71
C ILE A 278 5.52 -3.09 8.63
N PRO A 279 5.27 -3.71 7.45
CA PRO A 279 5.49 -5.12 7.24
C PRO A 279 6.92 -5.55 7.61
N TYR A 280 7.01 -6.63 8.40
CA TYR A 280 8.30 -7.24 8.68
C TYR A 280 8.89 -7.82 7.39
N ASP A 281 10.17 -7.57 7.17
CA ASP A 281 11.02 -8.23 6.18
C ASP A 281 12.44 -8.30 6.76
N PRO A 282 13.12 -9.44 6.67
CA PRO A 282 14.49 -9.58 7.19
C PRO A 282 15.53 -8.70 6.49
N SER A 283 15.14 -7.94 5.47
CA SER A 283 15.97 -6.92 4.81
C SER A 283 15.99 -5.59 5.56
N TRP A 284 15.09 -5.40 6.53
CA TRP A 284 15.12 -4.23 7.40
C TRP A 284 16.30 -4.29 8.37
N THR A 285 16.87 -3.15 8.62
CA THR A 285 17.84 -2.89 9.70
C THR A 285 17.30 -1.80 10.58
N LEU A 286 17.08 -2.12 11.85
CA LEU A 286 16.64 -1.19 12.88
C LEU A 286 17.83 -0.72 13.70
N LYS A 287 17.86 0.56 14.04
CA LYS A 287 18.78 1.12 15.03
C LYS A 287 18.00 1.95 16.05
N VAL A 288 18.37 1.80 17.30
CA VAL A 288 17.90 2.59 18.44
C VAL A 288 19.08 3.38 18.97
N ASN A 289 18.99 4.71 18.99
CA ASN A 289 20.07 5.62 19.36
C ASN A 289 21.38 5.33 18.60
N GLY A 290 21.27 5.02 17.28
CA GLY A 290 22.40 4.72 16.41
C GLY A 290 22.96 3.29 16.55
N VAL A 291 22.51 2.50 17.54
CA VAL A 291 22.95 1.12 17.77
C VAL A 291 22.01 0.15 17.05
N LYS A 292 22.58 -0.77 16.26
CA LYS A 292 21.79 -1.81 15.61
C LYS A 292 21.11 -2.70 16.64
N THR A 293 19.79 -2.79 16.57
CA THR A 293 18.93 -3.53 17.49
C THR A 293 18.18 -4.62 16.73
N GLU A 294 17.89 -5.72 17.41
CA GLU A 294 17.09 -6.81 16.87
C GLU A 294 15.63 -6.38 16.71
N ILE A 295 14.99 -6.85 15.66
CA ILE A 295 13.57 -6.59 15.38
C ILE A 295 12.77 -7.72 16.03
N THR A 296 11.78 -7.36 16.85
CA THR A 296 10.73 -8.26 17.33
C THR A 296 9.60 -8.29 16.30
N GLU A 297 9.18 -9.48 15.88
CA GLU A 297 8.02 -9.61 14.99
C GLU A 297 6.73 -9.54 15.82
N ILE A 298 5.82 -8.63 15.48
CA ILE A 298 4.51 -8.53 16.10
C ILE A 298 3.49 -9.26 15.23
N ALA A 299 2.74 -10.19 15.83
CA ALA A 299 1.72 -11.02 15.15
C ALA A 299 2.28 -11.70 13.88
N GLU A 300 3.55 -12.09 13.87
CA GLU A 300 4.25 -12.69 12.71
C GLU A 300 4.17 -11.81 11.45
N ALA A 301 3.96 -10.52 11.56
CA ALA A 301 3.65 -9.63 10.44
C ALA A 301 4.32 -8.25 10.47
N LEU A 302 4.41 -7.62 11.63
CA LEU A 302 4.82 -6.23 11.77
C LEU A 302 6.15 -6.09 12.52
N ILE A 303 6.79 -4.95 12.36
CA ILE A 303 8.04 -4.62 13.04
C ILE A 303 7.76 -4.14 14.46
N GLY A 304 8.50 -4.67 15.44
CA GLY A 304 8.51 -4.19 16.82
C GLY A 304 9.91 -4.07 17.37
N VAL A 305 10.08 -3.29 18.44
CA VAL A 305 11.28 -3.22 19.26
C VAL A 305 10.93 -2.95 20.70
N GLU A 306 11.50 -3.73 21.62
CA GLU A 306 11.34 -3.54 23.07
C GLU A 306 12.09 -2.27 23.52
N LEU A 307 11.40 -1.42 24.28
CA LEU A 307 11.95 -0.18 24.79
C LEU A 307 11.58 -0.02 26.28
N GLU A 308 12.56 0.41 27.06
CA GLU A 308 12.38 0.85 28.44
C GLU A 308 12.02 2.35 28.48
N PRO A 309 11.57 2.90 29.65
CA PRO A 309 11.35 4.35 29.76
C PRO A 309 12.56 5.17 29.38
N GLY A 310 12.38 6.21 28.52
CA GLY A 310 13.47 7.06 28.04
C GLY A 310 13.19 7.73 26.70
N ASP A 311 14.17 8.48 26.21
CA ASP A 311 14.13 9.16 24.92
C ASP A 311 14.93 8.38 23.88
N TYR A 312 14.34 8.14 22.73
CA TYR A 312 14.94 7.32 21.68
C TYR A 312 14.88 7.98 20.30
N THR A 313 15.96 7.78 19.54
CA THR A 313 15.96 7.97 18.09
C THR A 313 15.86 6.61 17.43
N ILE A 314 14.86 6.45 16.56
CA ILE A 314 14.59 5.23 15.82
C ILE A 314 14.96 5.45 14.36
N GLU A 315 15.78 4.55 13.82
CA GLU A 315 16.16 4.56 12.40
C GLU A 315 15.88 3.19 11.78
N LEU A 316 15.09 3.16 10.71
CA LEU A 316 14.91 1.99 9.86
C LEU A 316 15.55 2.21 8.50
N SER A 317 16.21 1.17 7.98
CA SER A 317 16.73 1.18 6.62
C SER A 317 16.51 -0.17 5.96
N PHE A 318 15.98 -0.15 4.74
CA PHE A 318 15.70 -1.34 3.93
C PHE A 318 16.78 -1.55 2.88
N THR A 319 17.34 -2.75 2.82
CA THR A 319 18.26 -3.15 1.75
C THR A 319 17.91 -4.59 1.36
N PRO A 320 17.37 -4.85 0.16
CA PRO A 320 16.98 -6.19 -0.27
C PRO A 320 18.11 -7.20 -0.10
N ARG A 321 17.78 -8.40 0.42
CA ARG A 321 18.75 -9.49 0.52
C ARG A 321 19.27 -9.84 -0.88
N GLY A 322 20.58 -10.03 -1.00
CA GLY A 322 21.21 -10.30 -2.29
C GLY A 322 21.57 -9.07 -3.13
N PHE A 323 21.09 -7.85 -2.80
CA PHE A 323 21.43 -6.65 -3.55
C PHE A 323 22.93 -6.35 -3.57
N LYS A 324 23.56 -6.34 -2.39
CA LYS A 324 25.03 -6.10 -2.27
C LYS A 324 25.86 -7.18 -2.99
N PRO A 325 25.66 -8.50 -2.73
CA PRO A 325 26.38 -9.53 -3.50
C PRO A 325 26.05 -9.51 -4.98
N GLY A 326 24.82 -9.18 -5.40
CA GLY A 326 24.46 -9.02 -6.80
C GLY A 326 25.25 -7.91 -7.50
N ILE A 327 25.38 -6.74 -6.87
CA ILE A 327 26.24 -5.66 -7.38
C ILE A 327 27.69 -6.11 -7.50
N MET A 328 28.25 -6.81 -6.49
CA MET A 328 29.61 -7.31 -6.53
C MET A 328 29.84 -8.28 -7.70
N ILE A 329 28.92 -9.23 -7.91
CA ILE A 329 28.98 -10.19 -9.02
C ILE A 329 28.91 -9.44 -10.36
N THR A 330 27.99 -8.52 -10.50
CA THR A 330 27.83 -7.72 -11.73
C THR A 330 29.10 -6.92 -12.01
N PHE A 331 29.62 -6.20 -11.02
CA PHE A 331 30.86 -5.43 -11.18
C PHE A 331 32.04 -6.32 -11.56
N THR A 332 32.21 -7.45 -10.89
CA THR A 332 33.28 -8.42 -11.19
C THR A 332 33.13 -8.95 -12.62
N SER A 333 31.92 -9.29 -13.05
CA SER A 333 31.64 -9.76 -14.41
C SER A 333 31.99 -8.72 -15.48
N VAL A 334 31.62 -7.45 -15.23
CA VAL A 334 31.97 -6.34 -16.12
C VAL A 334 33.49 -6.16 -16.21
N VAL A 335 34.20 -6.23 -15.10
CA VAL A 335 35.67 -6.15 -15.09
C VAL A 335 36.30 -7.30 -15.87
N ILE A 336 35.84 -8.54 -15.68
CA ILE A 336 36.33 -9.71 -16.44
C ILE A 336 36.06 -9.52 -17.94
N LEU A 337 34.88 -9.13 -18.34
CA LEU A 337 34.54 -8.87 -19.74
C LEU A 337 35.41 -7.77 -20.34
N PHE A 338 35.68 -6.72 -19.58
CA PHE A 338 36.57 -5.64 -20.01
C PHE A 338 38.02 -6.15 -20.20
N ILE A 339 38.52 -6.96 -19.32
CA ILE A 339 39.83 -7.60 -19.45
C ILE A 339 39.90 -8.48 -20.70
N ILE A 340 38.92 -9.36 -20.92
CA ILE A 340 38.81 -10.20 -22.12
C ILE A 340 38.75 -9.31 -23.37
N TYR A 341 37.99 -8.26 -23.38
CA TYR A 341 37.92 -7.32 -24.50
C TYR A 341 39.29 -6.65 -24.78
N CYS A 342 40.01 -6.25 -23.74
CA CYS A 342 41.35 -5.68 -23.89
C CYS A 342 42.34 -6.69 -24.50
N PHE A 343 42.31 -7.98 -24.07
CA PHE A 343 43.14 -9.04 -24.66
C PHE A 343 42.77 -9.28 -26.11
N TYR A 344 41.49 -9.35 -26.46
CA TYR A 344 41.02 -9.52 -27.83
C TYR A 344 41.50 -8.36 -28.74
N ARG A 345 41.43 -7.13 -28.25
CA ARG A 345 41.93 -5.95 -29.02
C ARG A 345 43.43 -5.99 -29.24
N LYS A 346 44.18 -6.46 -28.26
CA LYS A 346 45.65 -6.62 -28.38
C LYS A 346 46.02 -7.65 -29.45
N GLU A 347 45.35 -8.78 -29.48
CA GLU A 347 45.54 -9.81 -30.51
C GLU A 347 45.14 -9.31 -31.93
N ALA A 348 44.07 -8.49 -32.01
CA ALA A 348 43.63 -7.89 -33.25
C ALA A 348 44.48 -6.71 -33.73
N GLY A 349 45.66 -6.45 -33.10
CA GLY A 349 46.54 -5.33 -33.46
C GLY A 349 45.98 -3.93 -33.18
N LYS A 350 44.90 -3.85 -32.42
CA LYS A 350 44.21 -2.59 -32.00
C LYS A 350 44.61 -2.27 -30.57
N GLY A 351 45.33 -1.18 -30.32
CA GLY A 351 45.86 -0.81 -28.99
C GLY A 351 45.03 -1.25 -27.76
N PHE A 352 45.63 -1.39 -26.60
CA PHE A 352 45.09 -2.03 -25.40
C PHE A 352 43.81 -1.38 -24.87
N LEU A 353 43.69 -0.05 -24.96
CA LEU A 353 42.50 0.70 -24.53
C LEU A 353 41.80 1.38 -25.70
N PRO A 354 40.45 1.41 -25.74
CA PRO A 354 39.69 2.03 -26.86
C PRO A 354 39.90 3.53 -27.02
N PHE A 355 40.45 4.19 -26.02
CA PHE A 355 40.64 5.65 -25.96
C PHE A 355 42.09 6.13 -26.07
N THR A 356 43.07 5.23 -26.24
CA THR A 356 44.44 5.66 -26.54
C THR A 356 44.50 6.08 -28.03
N LYS A 357 44.64 7.38 -28.28
CA LYS A 357 44.98 7.90 -29.60
C LYS A 357 46.24 7.20 -30.10
N ALA A 358 46.16 6.54 -31.26
CA ALA A 358 47.35 6.06 -31.95
C ALA A 358 48.31 7.23 -32.12
N LYS A 359 49.52 7.11 -31.57
CA LYS A 359 50.63 8.04 -31.88
C LYS A 359 50.89 7.95 -33.38
N GLY A 360 50.67 9.06 -34.07
CA GLY A 360 50.88 9.13 -35.48
C GLY A 360 52.32 8.70 -35.83
N ILE A 361 52.42 7.77 -36.73
CA ILE A 361 53.65 7.42 -37.41
C ILE A 361 53.87 8.61 -38.39
N GLN A 362 54.95 9.36 -38.18
CA GLN A 362 55.48 10.29 -39.16
C GLN A 362 56.04 9.47 -40.32
N ASP A 363 55.37 9.41 -41.44
CA ASP A 363 56.00 9.00 -42.69
C ASP A 363 56.77 10.17 -43.25
N ASN A 364 58.09 10.02 -43.21
CA ASN A 364 59.01 10.79 -44.02
C ASN A 364 59.07 10.08 -45.40
N SER A 365 58.51 10.68 -46.42
CA SER A 365 58.96 10.48 -47.78
C SER A 365 58.78 11.75 -48.60
N SER A 366 59.88 12.14 -49.12
CA SER A 366 60.27 13.28 -49.92
C SER A 366 59.56 13.41 -51.25
N GLU A 367 59.41 14.69 -51.65
CA GLU A 367 59.54 15.31 -52.99
C GLU A 367 59.07 14.62 -54.25
N SER A 368 58.15 15.28 -54.97
CA SER A 368 58.51 15.85 -56.27
C SER A 368 57.35 16.72 -56.85
N THR A 369 57.67 17.96 -57.05
CA THR A 369 57.31 18.90 -58.12
C THR A 369 56.17 18.56 -59.09
N ALA A 370 55.18 19.43 -59.26
CA ALA A 370 55.02 20.40 -60.30
C ALA A 370 53.62 21.03 -60.45
N LYS A 371 53.63 22.33 -60.37
CA LYS A 371 53.04 23.36 -61.20
C LYS A 371 51.54 23.40 -61.56
N ALA A 372 51.03 24.52 -61.14
CA ALA A 372 50.20 25.54 -61.89
C ALA A 372 48.71 25.25 -62.00
N ALA A 373 47.93 26.10 -61.55
CA ALA A 373 47.40 27.36 -61.94
C ALA A 373 45.98 27.53 -61.42
N SER A 374 45.83 28.60 -60.82
CA SER A 374 44.89 29.73 -60.85
C SER A 374 43.41 29.51 -60.56
N ASP A 375 43.10 30.35 -59.65
CA ASP A 375 42.00 31.31 -59.55
C ASP A 375 40.66 30.93 -58.94
N SER A 376 40.46 31.74 -58.08
CA SER A 376 39.35 32.60 -57.68
C SER A 376 38.43 32.08 -56.58
N ASP A 377 38.67 32.75 -55.49
CA ASP A 377 37.72 33.63 -54.75
C ASP A 377 36.37 33.08 -54.36
N SER A 378 36.13 32.91 -53.15
CA SER A 378 35.32 33.81 -52.30
C SER A 378 35.06 33.26 -50.91
N SER A 379 35.43 34.10 -50.02
CA SER A 379 35.02 34.14 -48.58
C SER A 379 33.54 33.89 -48.35
N ILE A 380 33.22 33.34 -47.24
CA ILE A 380 32.37 33.93 -46.17
C ILE A 380 32.34 32.95 -45.00
N SER A 381 32.87 33.37 -43.98
CA SER A 381 32.63 33.64 -42.57
C SER A 381 31.35 33.11 -41.92
N CYS A 382 31.59 32.49 -40.75
CA CYS A 382 30.89 32.64 -39.48
C CYS A 382 29.37 32.34 -39.45
N THR A 383 28.84 31.66 -38.56
CA THR A 383 28.71 31.83 -37.11
C THR A 383 27.69 30.86 -36.55
N ASN A 384 27.85 30.60 -35.29
CA ASN A 384 26.89 29.92 -34.42
C ASN A 384 25.48 30.47 -34.49
N ALA A 385 24.47 29.62 -34.35
CA ALA A 385 23.31 29.91 -33.51
C ALA A 385 22.53 28.65 -33.16
N VAL A 386 22.31 28.53 -31.90
CA VAL A 386 21.30 27.74 -31.19
C VAL A 386 19.94 28.34 -31.53
N ALA A 387 18.93 27.49 -31.75
CA ALA A 387 17.57 27.77 -31.27
C ALA A 387 16.65 26.55 -31.41
N ASN A 388 15.99 26.29 -30.34
CA ASN A 388 14.68 25.64 -30.24
C ASN A 388 13.72 26.12 -31.32
N ASP A 389 12.80 25.30 -31.74
CA ASP A 389 11.40 25.60 -31.49
C ASP A 389 10.44 24.44 -31.82
N ASN A 390 9.41 24.43 -31.02
CA ASN A 390 8.15 23.71 -31.12
C ASN A 390 7.37 24.09 -32.38
N SER A 391 6.51 23.21 -32.85
CA SER A 391 5.06 23.40 -33.00
C SER A 391 4.46 22.42 -34.03
N ILE A 392 3.49 21.64 -33.58
CA ILE A 392 2.04 21.74 -33.82
C ILE A 392 1.63 21.78 -35.32
N ALA A 393 0.84 20.82 -35.69
CA ALA A 393 -0.43 20.93 -36.42
C ALA A 393 -1.04 19.55 -36.63
N ASP A 394 -2.14 19.28 -35.95
CA ASP A 394 -3.54 19.29 -36.40
C ASP A 394 -3.79 18.84 -37.83
N ASN A 395 -4.59 17.79 -38.00
CA ASN A 395 -5.88 17.86 -38.71
C ASN A 395 -6.60 16.50 -38.69
N ASN A 396 -7.75 16.52 -38.03
CA ASN A 396 -9.11 16.31 -38.58
C ASN A 396 -9.35 15.02 -39.39
N ALA A 397 -10.22 14.24 -38.95
CA ALA A 397 -11.66 14.27 -38.75
C ALA A 397 -12.32 13.14 -39.56
N VAL A 398 -13.37 12.63 -39.03
CA VAL A 398 -14.66 12.25 -39.64
C VAL A 398 -15.02 10.77 -39.69
N THR A 399 -16.02 10.46 -38.88
CA THR A 399 -17.22 9.61 -39.06
C THR A 399 -17.01 8.12 -39.32
N ASP A 400 -17.77 7.21 -38.87
CA ASP A 400 -19.14 7.09 -38.36
C ASP A 400 -19.44 5.59 -38.19
N ASN A 401 -20.30 5.26 -37.23
CA ASN A 401 -21.18 4.09 -37.21
C ASN A 401 -20.65 2.64 -37.21
N GLY A 402 -21.08 1.92 -36.20
CA GLY A 402 -21.30 0.48 -36.32
C GLY A 402 -21.31 -0.31 -35.01
N SER A 403 -22.47 -0.35 -34.39
CA SER A 403 -22.94 -1.38 -33.48
C SER A 403 -22.37 -2.78 -33.76
N ALA A 404 -21.86 -3.46 -32.77
CA ALA A 404 -22.24 -4.84 -32.45
C ALA A 404 -21.57 -5.36 -31.16
N ALA A 405 -22.38 -6.05 -30.43
CA ALA A 405 -22.14 -6.81 -29.23
C ALA A 405 -21.03 -7.85 -29.35
N GLY A 406 -20.40 -8.17 -28.21
CA GLY A 406 -19.92 -9.51 -28.10
C GLY A 406 -18.68 -9.75 -27.26
N ASN A 407 -18.92 -10.34 -26.12
CA ASN A 407 -18.09 -11.31 -25.43
C ASN A 407 -16.86 -10.86 -24.64
N ASP A 408 -17.13 -10.67 -23.38
CA ASP A 408 -16.25 -10.96 -22.25
C ASP A 408 -15.74 -12.40 -22.35
N VAL A 409 -14.42 -12.56 -22.44
CA VAL A 409 -13.75 -13.83 -22.18
C VAL A 409 -12.72 -13.58 -21.10
N SER A 410 -13.10 -13.94 -19.91
CA SER A 410 -12.20 -14.17 -18.76
C SER A 410 -11.43 -15.48 -19.02
N PRO A 411 -10.11 -15.54 -18.83
CA PRO A 411 -9.42 -16.82 -18.83
C PRO A 411 -9.56 -17.49 -17.47
N ASP A 412 -10.28 -18.62 -17.46
CA ASP A 412 -10.25 -19.65 -16.42
C ASP A 412 -8.84 -20.23 -16.31
N TYR A 413 -8.25 -20.11 -15.13
CA TYR A 413 -7.13 -20.96 -14.72
C TYR A 413 -7.65 -22.07 -13.82
N THR A 414 -7.91 -23.20 -14.40
CA THR A 414 -8.05 -24.48 -13.68
C THR A 414 -6.67 -24.94 -13.24
N SER A 415 -6.48 -25.05 -11.94
CA SER A 415 -5.37 -25.72 -11.29
C SER A 415 -5.70 -27.22 -11.19
N SER A 416 -4.88 -28.05 -11.80
CA SER A 416 -4.74 -29.45 -11.44
C SER A 416 -3.28 -29.73 -11.01
N ASP A 417 -3.19 -30.31 -9.82
CA ASP A 417 -2.12 -31.17 -9.30
C ASP A 417 -0.66 -30.67 -9.26
N ILE A 418 -0.18 -30.28 -8.12
CA ILE A 418 0.80 -31.02 -7.25
C ILE A 418 0.83 -30.32 -5.89
#